data_b598149167a1bdc151a27114dab96cd9
#
_entry.id   b598149167a1bdc151a27114dab96cd9
#
_cell.length_a   1.000
_cell.length_b   1.000
_cell.length_c   1.000
_cell.angle_alpha   90.00
_cell.angle_beta   90.00
_cell.angle_gamma   90.00
#
_symmetry.space_group_name_H-M   'P 1'
#
loop_
_entity.id
_entity.type
_entity.pdbx_description
1 polymer ?
#
loop_
_entity_poly.entity_id
_entity_poly.type
_entity_poly.pdbx_seq_one_letter_code
_entity_poly.pdbx_strand_id
1 'polypeptide(L)'
;KIDVVVLDKTGTVTEGKPKVTDILPVEKNVSENDLLVYAASLEKLSEHPLGAAIIEDAGGKHLDFLPVTNFRQVAGEGVFGDISGNVIAVGNARMLANLGIDNPLVSQAEALARDGKTPLFCVKDKSLLGILAVADVIKPSSREAVASLKKLGLEVVLLTGDNAQTAKGIARQAGIERVVAEVLPQDKEREVRRLQECGRKVAMVGDGINDAPALASADVGIAIGAGTDIAMETADIVLMKSDLLDVVSAVELSRAVIRNIRENLFWAFFYNAAGIPIAAGIFYPVWEIVLNPMIAAAAMSMSSVSVVSNALRLRWFKTRLVPDAKVNQQSAIAMQEQTPETEKVIMGVKGMMCDHCKNMVEKALLSVPGVLKANANPGKDRAEVECEANTDIALLKEAVEKAGYEVVK
;
A
#
# COMPACT_ATOMS: atom_id res chain seq x y z
N LYS A 1 8.23 -15.82 -19.48
CA LYS A 1 9.18 -14.92 -18.80
C LYS A 1 8.67 -13.51 -19.01
N ILE A 2 8.45 -12.76 -17.95
CA ILE A 2 8.03 -11.35 -18.03
C ILE A 2 9.22 -10.49 -18.42
N ASP A 3 8.95 -9.44 -19.23
CA ASP A 3 9.93 -8.47 -19.72
C ASP A 3 9.62 -7.06 -19.19
N VAL A 4 8.34 -6.75 -18.99
CA VAL A 4 7.84 -5.46 -18.55
C VAL A 4 6.92 -5.62 -17.33
N VAL A 5 7.08 -4.75 -16.34
CA VAL A 5 6.15 -4.60 -15.21
C VAL A 5 5.50 -3.24 -15.34
N VAL A 6 4.19 -3.23 -15.56
CA VAL A 6 3.36 -2.03 -15.56
C VAL A 6 2.79 -1.87 -14.16
N LEU A 7 3.06 -0.73 -13.55
CA LEU A 7 2.59 -0.39 -12.21
C LEU A 7 1.49 0.67 -12.31
N ASP A 8 0.34 0.42 -11.72
CA ASP A 8 -0.59 1.50 -11.44
C ASP A 8 0.00 2.47 -10.42
N LYS A 9 -0.45 3.71 -10.42
CA LYS A 9 0.00 4.71 -9.45
C LYS A 9 -0.67 4.51 -8.09
N THR A 10 -2.00 4.66 -8.08
CA THR A 10 -2.79 4.84 -6.86
C THR A 10 -2.91 3.54 -6.07
N GLY A 11 -2.56 3.56 -4.77
CA GLY A 11 -2.61 2.36 -3.94
C GLY A 11 -1.51 1.32 -4.24
N THR A 12 -0.80 1.44 -5.36
CA THR A 12 0.28 0.53 -5.81
C THR A 12 1.65 1.15 -5.57
N VAL A 13 2.04 2.17 -6.32
CA VAL A 13 3.29 2.93 -6.12
C VAL A 13 3.14 3.93 -4.98
N THR A 14 1.95 4.49 -4.82
CA THR A 14 1.57 5.45 -3.77
C THR A 14 0.70 4.80 -2.71
N GLU A 15 0.49 5.50 -1.59
CA GLU A 15 -0.36 5.01 -0.49
C GLU A 15 -1.85 4.91 -0.88
N GLY A 16 -2.27 5.62 -1.94
CA GLY A 16 -3.66 5.69 -2.38
C GLY A 16 -4.55 6.58 -1.50
N LYS A 17 -3.92 7.30 -0.57
CA LYS A 17 -4.56 8.26 0.32
C LYS A 17 -3.85 9.60 0.19
N PRO A 18 -4.47 10.61 -0.43
CA PRO A 18 -3.92 11.95 -0.47
C PRO A 18 -3.65 12.49 0.94
N LYS A 19 -2.56 13.23 1.11
CA LYS A 19 -2.19 13.91 2.37
C LYS A 19 -1.79 15.35 2.07
N VAL A 20 -2.01 16.24 3.02
CA VAL A 20 -1.43 17.60 2.98
C VAL A 20 0.08 17.46 3.19
N THR A 21 0.87 17.92 2.22
CA THR A 21 2.34 17.81 2.26
C THR A 21 3.03 19.12 2.53
N ASP A 22 2.43 20.23 2.13
CA ASP A 22 2.98 21.59 2.33
C ASP A 22 1.86 22.59 2.57
N ILE A 23 2.13 23.56 3.41
CA ILE A 23 1.27 24.72 3.66
C ILE A 23 2.14 25.96 3.54
N LEU A 24 1.86 26.82 2.56
CA LEU A 24 2.66 27.99 2.23
C LEU A 24 1.83 29.26 2.37
N PRO A 25 1.86 29.97 3.51
CA PRO A 25 1.23 31.26 3.67
C PRO A 25 1.88 32.32 2.77
N VAL A 26 1.09 33.27 2.25
CA VAL A 26 1.61 34.43 1.48
C VAL A 26 2.26 35.44 2.41
N GLU A 27 1.62 35.72 3.54
CA GLU A 27 2.07 36.73 4.51
C GLU A 27 2.43 36.10 5.85
N LYS A 28 3.38 36.70 6.56
CA LYS A 28 3.85 36.22 7.87
C LYS A 28 2.80 36.30 8.98
N ASN A 29 1.78 37.10 8.80
CA ASN A 29 0.66 37.27 9.73
C ASN A 29 -0.44 36.21 9.61
N VAL A 30 -0.39 35.39 8.56
CA VAL A 30 -1.27 34.23 8.37
C VAL A 30 -0.51 32.97 8.78
N SER A 31 -1.01 32.24 9.76
CA SER A 31 -0.39 31.00 10.17
C SER A 31 -0.80 29.84 9.26
N GLU A 32 0.04 28.78 9.24
CA GLU A 32 -0.30 27.53 8.54
C GLU A 32 -1.61 26.93 9.08
N ASN A 33 -1.83 27.05 10.38
CA ASN A 33 -3.05 26.55 11.03
C ASN A 33 -4.28 27.34 10.61
N ASP A 34 -4.19 28.67 10.43
CA ASP A 34 -5.31 29.47 9.95
C ASP A 34 -5.71 29.07 8.52
N LEU A 35 -4.73 28.87 7.64
CA LEU A 35 -4.96 28.36 6.30
C LEU A 35 -5.67 27.00 6.31
N LEU A 36 -5.15 26.10 7.14
CA LEU A 36 -5.69 24.75 7.26
C LEU A 36 -7.10 24.76 7.82
N VAL A 37 -7.40 25.59 8.84
CA VAL A 37 -8.74 25.74 9.42
C VAL A 37 -9.74 26.28 8.40
N TYR A 38 -9.40 27.33 7.64
CA TYR A 38 -10.29 27.84 6.59
C TYR A 38 -10.58 26.80 5.53
N ALA A 39 -9.54 26.12 5.04
CA ALA A 39 -9.69 25.09 4.01
C ALA A 39 -10.51 23.90 4.53
N ALA A 40 -10.17 23.36 5.70
CA ALA A 40 -10.85 22.22 6.28
C ALA A 40 -12.33 22.52 6.63
N SER A 41 -12.63 23.75 7.08
CA SER A 41 -14.01 24.17 7.37
C SER A 41 -14.89 24.16 6.13
N LEU A 42 -14.36 24.61 4.99
CA LEU A 42 -15.07 24.56 3.69
C LEU A 42 -15.16 23.13 3.15
N GLU A 43 -14.04 22.40 3.12
CA GLU A 43 -13.95 21.07 2.55
C GLU A 43 -14.77 20.03 3.33
N LYS A 44 -15.09 20.29 4.61
CA LYS A 44 -16.01 19.45 5.41
C LYS A 44 -17.40 19.33 4.78
N LEU A 45 -17.78 20.29 3.94
CA LEU A 45 -19.07 20.30 3.22
C LEU A 45 -18.92 19.78 1.77
N SER A 46 -17.70 19.40 1.37
CA SER A 46 -17.36 18.88 0.04
C SER A 46 -17.18 17.37 0.09
N GLU A 47 -17.53 16.69 -1.01
CA GLU A 47 -17.27 15.25 -1.17
C GLU A 47 -15.97 14.97 -1.96
N HIS A 48 -15.13 16.00 -2.18
CA HIS A 48 -13.94 15.84 -3.00
C HIS A 48 -12.82 15.09 -2.25
N PRO A 49 -12.15 14.08 -2.87
CA PRO A 49 -11.10 13.30 -2.20
C PRO A 49 -9.93 14.12 -1.63
N LEU A 50 -9.57 15.25 -2.28
CA LEU A 50 -8.53 16.14 -1.76
C LEU A 50 -8.99 16.88 -0.50
N GLY A 51 -10.30 17.15 -0.36
CA GLY A 51 -10.88 17.75 0.83
C GLY A 51 -10.75 16.84 2.03
N ALA A 52 -10.94 15.53 1.85
CA ALA A 52 -10.78 14.56 2.93
C ALA A 52 -9.38 14.61 3.55
N ALA A 53 -8.33 14.78 2.73
CA ALA A 53 -6.96 14.91 3.20
C ALA A 53 -6.73 16.17 4.06
N ILE A 54 -7.36 17.28 3.69
CA ILE A 54 -7.27 18.54 4.42
C ILE A 54 -7.99 18.43 5.77
N ILE A 55 -9.15 17.77 5.80
CA ILE A 55 -9.92 17.54 7.02
C ILE A 55 -9.16 16.62 7.96
N GLU A 56 -8.54 15.55 7.45
CA GLU A 56 -7.75 14.60 8.23
C GLU A 56 -6.54 15.28 8.88
N ASP A 57 -5.79 16.11 8.13
CA ASP A 57 -4.63 16.85 8.66
C ASP A 57 -5.05 17.86 9.73
N ALA A 58 -6.13 18.59 9.51
CA ALA A 58 -6.67 19.53 10.51
C ALA A 58 -7.15 18.81 11.77
N GLY A 59 -7.81 17.66 11.63
CA GLY A 59 -8.23 16.81 12.74
C GLY A 59 -7.06 16.24 13.53
N GLY A 60 -6.00 15.80 12.84
CA GLY A 60 -4.76 15.31 13.46
C GLY A 60 -4.02 16.37 14.26
N LYS A 61 -4.18 17.65 13.89
CA LYS A 61 -3.66 18.81 14.62
C LYS A 61 -4.63 19.36 15.69
N HIS A 62 -5.76 18.68 15.93
CA HIS A 62 -6.81 19.08 16.88
C HIS A 62 -7.32 20.51 16.66
N LEU A 63 -7.46 20.93 15.40
CA LEU A 63 -7.94 22.25 15.04
C LEU A 63 -9.48 22.28 15.00
N ASP A 64 -10.08 23.31 15.59
CA ASP A 64 -11.53 23.51 15.57
C ASP A 64 -12.00 24.05 14.20
N PHE A 65 -13.04 23.43 13.64
CA PHE A 65 -13.63 23.90 12.39
C PHE A 65 -14.59 25.06 12.63
N LEU A 66 -14.53 26.05 11.75
CA LEU A 66 -15.38 27.24 11.82
C LEU A 66 -16.74 26.98 11.13
N PRO A 67 -17.82 27.60 11.62
CA PRO A 67 -19.10 27.51 10.95
C PRO A 67 -19.07 28.18 9.59
N VAL A 68 -19.57 27.46 8.57
CA VAL A 68 -19.63 27.92 7.18
C VAL A 68 -21.08 28.20 6.80
N THR A 69 -21.34 29.32 6.18
CA THR A 69 -22.63 29.67 5.57
C THR A 69 -22.46 29.91 4.07
N ASN A 70 -23.56 29.92 3.31
CA ASN A 70 -23.55 30.16 1.85
C ASN A 70 -22.56 29.26 1.09
N PHE A 71 -22.39 28.01 1.53
CA PHE A 71 -21.50 27.05 0.85
C PHE A 71 -21.96 26.80 -0.59
N ARG A 72 -21.00 26.81 -1.50
CA ARG A 72 -21.19 26.42 -2.90
C ARG A 72 -19.95 25.73 -3.45
N GLN A 73 -20.14 24.75 -4.28
CA GLN A 73 -19.08 24.07 -5.01
C GLN A 73 -19.19 24.41 -6.50
N VAL A 74 -18.08 24.80 -7.12
CA VAL A 74 -17.99 25.09 -8.55
C VAL A 74 -17.13 24.01 -9.19
N ALA A 75 -17.75 23.23 -10.08
CA ALA A 75 -17.09 22.11 -10.73
C ALA A 75 -15.85 22.58 -11.53
N GLY A 76 -14.70 21.93 -11.30
CA GLY A 76 -13.44 22.26 -11.96
C GLY A 76 -12.74 23.52 -11.46
N GLU A 77 -13.23 24.17 -10.39
CA GLU A 77 -12.62 25.34 -9.76
C GLU A 77 -12.31 25.11 -8.28
N GLY A 78 -13.33 24.83 -7.47
CA GLY A 78 -13.16 24.66 -6.03
C GLY A 78 -14.43 24.91 -5.23
N VAL A 79 -14.26 25.18 -3.94
CA VAL A 79 -15.32 25.41 -2.96
C VAL A 79 -15.28 26.84 -2.42
N PHE A 80 -16.45 27.38 -2.09
CA PHE A 80 -16.65 28.74 -1.61
C PHE A 80 -17.63 28.74 -0.43
N GLY A 81 -17.49 29.68 0.48
CA GLY A 81 -18.43 29.87 1.57
C GLY A 81 -18.05 31.07 2.41
N ASP A 82 -18.96 31.46 3.32
CA ASP A 82 -18.72 32.58 4.23
C ASP A 82 -18.34 32.03 5.61
N ILE A 83 -17.21 32.51 6.12
CA ILE A 83 -16.68 32.18 7.46
C ILE A 83 -16.47 33.49 8.21
N SER A 84 -17.17 33.67 9.35
CA SER A 84 -17.04 34.86 10.19
C SER A 84 -17.23 36.19 9.43
N GLY A 85 -18.14 36.20 8.44
CA GLY A 85 -18.48 37.39 7.63
C GLY A 85 -17.50 37.67 6.47
N ASN A 86 -16.52 36.82 6.22
CA ASN A 86 -15.60 36.94 5.07
C ASN A 86 -15.89 35.81 4.07
N VAL A 87 -15.76 36.11 2.79
CA VAL A 87 -15.86 35.09 1.72
C VAL A 87 -14.55 34.33 1.63
N ILE A 88 -14.61 33.05 1.90
CA ILE A 88 -13.45 32.15 1.76
C ILE A 88 -13.65 31.28 0.52
N ALA A 89 -12.58 31.06 -0.23
CA ALA A 89 -12.56 30.15 -1.37
C ALA A 89 -11.32 29.27 -1.32
N VAL A 90 -11.49 27.98 -1.66
CA VAL A 90 -10.39 27.01 -1.78
C VAL A 90 -10.52 26.29 -3.11
N GLY A 91 -9.47 26.32 -3.93
CA GLY A 91 -9.53 25.72 -5.25
C GLY A 91 -8.24 25.82 -6.05
N ASN A 92 -8.32 25.51 -7.32
CA ASN A 92 -7.18 25.45 -8.23
C ASN A 92 -6.82 26.83 -8.86
N ALA A 93 -5.79 26.85 -9.72
CA ALA A 93 -5.34 28.07 -10.39
C ALA A 93 -6.41 28.70 -11.30
N ARG A 94 -7.34 27.91 -11.85
CA ARG A 94 -8.47 28.44 -12.64
C ARG A 94 -9.40 29.29 -11.79
N MET A 95 -9.65 28.87 -10.54
CA MET A 95 -10.43 29.66 -9.58
C MET A 95 -9.78 31.03 -9.34
N LEU A 96 -8.46 31.10 -9.12
CA LEU A 96 -7.76 32.38 -8.96
C LEU A 96 -7.90 33.28 -10.15
N ALA A 97 -7.71 32.75 -11.37
CA ALA A 97 -7.83 33.47 -12.60
C ALA A 97 -9.25 34.06 -12.79
N ASN A 98 -10.29 33.26 -12.49
CA ASN A 98 -11.67 33.69 -12.58
C ASN A 98 -12.05 34.74 -11.53
N LEU A 99 -11.40 34.71 -10.35
CA LEU A 99 -11.57 35.75 -9.32
C LEU A 99 -10.76 37.04 -9.62
N GLY A 100 -9.88 37.00 -10.63
CA GLY A 100 -8.99 38.13 -10.96
C GLY A 100 -7.95 38.43 -9.88
N ILE A 101 -7.49 37.40 -9.15
CA ILE A 101 -6.54 37.52 -8.04
C ILE A 101 -5.14 37.18 -8.54
N ASP A 102 -4.19 38.07 -8.30
CA ASP A 102 -2.79 37.83 -8.61
C ASP A 102 -2.20 36.74 -7.69
N ASN A 103 -1.37 35.89 -8.29
CA ASN A 103 -0.68 34.82 -7.56
C ASN A 103 0.82 35.16 -7.34
N PRO A 104 1.22 35.69 -6.20
CA PRO A 104 2.61 35.95 -5.90
C PRO A 104 3.45 34.67 -5.69
N LEU A 105 2.79 33.50 -5.55
CA LEU A 105 3.41 32.19 -5.32
C LEU A 105 3.42 31.30 -6.58
N VAL A 106 3.40 31.89 -7.80
CA VAL A 106 3.37 31.11 -9.06
C VAL A 106 4.53 30.11 -9.13
N SER A 107 5.76 30.57 -8.86
CA SER A 107 6.95 29.72 -8.94
C SER A 107 6.92 28.57 -7.93
N GLN A 108 6.39 28.80 -6.72
CA GLN A 108 6.22 27.77 -5.69
C GLN A 108 5.13 26.77 -6.10
N ALA A 109 3.99 27.26 -6.61
CA ALA A 109 2.92 26.41 -7.10
C ALA A 109 3.37 25.50 -8.25
N GLU A 110 4.15 26.06 -9.19
CA GLU A 110 4.75 25.28 -10.29
C GLU A 110 5.80 24.27 -9.79
N ALA A 111 6.59 24.61 -8.77
CA ALA A 111 7.54 23.69 -8.16
C ALA A 111 6.81 22.52 -7.50
N LEU A 112 5.77 22.80 -6.71
CA LEU A 112 4.92 21.78 -6.10
C LEU A 112 4.29 20.85 -7.15
N ALA A 113 3.75 21.43 -8.24
CA ALA A 113 3.17 20.64 -9.33
C ALA A 113 4.23 19.77 -10.05
N ARG A 114 5.46 20.29 -10.24
CA ARG A 114 6.58 19.51 -10.79
C ARG A 114 7.00 18.34 -9.89
N ASP A 115 6.79 18.47 -8.59
CA ASP A 115 7.06 17.41 -7.62
C ASP A 115 5.88 16.42 -7.45
N GLY A 116 4.85 16.53 -8.30
CA GLY A 116 3.71 15.62 -8.30
C GLY A 116 2.64 15.96 -7.27
N LYS A 117 2.67 17.16 -6.70
CA LYS A 117 1.70 17.66 -5.72
C LYS A 117 0.62 18.50 -6.39
N THR A 118 -0.57 18.54 -5.82
CA THR A 118 -1.68 19.37 -6.30
C THR A 118 -1.78 20.62 -5.43
N PRO A 119 -1.41 21.80 -5.93
CA PRO A 119 -1.56 23.05 -5.20
C PRO A 119 -3.03 23.50 -5.19
N LEU A 120 -3.55 23.77 -4.01
CA LEU A 120 -4.85 24.36 -3.74
C LEU A 120 -4.64 25.73 -3.13
N PHE A 121 -5.30 26.74 -3.69
CA PHE A 121 -5.19 28.13 -3.28
C PHE A 121 -6.31 28.48 -2.31
N CYS A 122 -5.96 29.03 -1.14
CA CYS A 122 -6.90 29.53 -0.17
C CYS A 122 -6.98 31.05 -0.28
N VAL A 123 -8.19 31.57 -0.51
CA VAL A 123 -8.48 32.99 -0.72
C VAL A 123 -9.44 33.47 0.37
N LYS A 124 -9.21 34.66 0.88
CA LYS A 124 -10.13 35.40 1.76
C LYS A 124 -10.52 36.72 1.10
N ASP A 125 -11.81 36.92 0.89
CA ASP A 125 -12.39 38.06 0.15
C ASP A 125 -11.78 38.15 -1.26
N LYS A 126 -10.81 39.01 -1.49
CA LYS A 126 -10.10 39.16 -2.75
C LYS A 126 -8.57 39.02 -2.59
N SER A 127 -8.12 38.44 -1.48
CA SER A 127 -6.70 38.29 -1.17
C SER A 127 -6.31 36.84 -1.09
N LEU A 128 -5.23 36.44 -1.76
CA LEU A 128 -4.65 35.11 -1.59
C LEU A 128 -4.00 35.00 -0.21
N LEU A 129 -4.48 34.04 0.61
CA LEU A 129 -3.89 33.76 1.91
C LEU A 129 -2.68 32.84 1.80
N GLY A 130 -2.71 31.86 0.89
CA GLY A 130 -1.64 30.89 0.71
C GLY A 130 -2.03 29.69 -0.14
N ILE A 131 -1.12 28.70 -0.15
CA ILE A 131 -1.25 27.44 -0.88
C ILE A 131 -1.22 26.30 0.12
N LEU A 132 -2.14 25.34 -0.07
CA LEU A 132 -2.05 23.99 0.51
C LEU A 132 -1.70 23.04 -0.63
N ALA A 133 -0.67 22.21 -0.44
CA ALA A 133 -0.33 21.16 -1.40
C ALA A 133 -0.81 19.81 -0.90
N VAL A 134 -1.56 19.12 -1.73
CA VAL A 134 -2.05 17.77 -1.44
C VAL A 134 -1.44 16.81 -2.45
N ALA A 135 -0.92 15.70 -1.97
CA ALA A 135 -0.36 14.65 -2.83
C ALA A 135 -0.67 13.26 -2.30
N ASP A 136 -0.79 12.34 -3.23
CA ASP A 136 -0.75 10.91 -2.93
C ASP A 136 0.73 10.50 -2.82
N VAL A 137 1.19 10.25 -1.60
CA VAL A 137 2.60 10.05 -1.26
C VAL A 137 3.07 8.67 -1.72
N ILE A 138 4.27 8.59 -2.29
CA ILE A 138 4.85 7.29 -2.66
C ILE A 138 5.10 6.45 -1.39
N LYS A 139 4.86 5.15 -1.49
CA LYS A 139 5.18 4.22 -0.40
C LYS A 139 6.70 4.20 -0.16
N PRO A 140 7.17 4.11 1.08
CA PRO A 140 8.60 4.10 1.41
C PRO A 140 9.39 3.02 0.66
N SER A 141 8.77 1.87 0.43
CA SER A 141 9.36 0.72 -0.26
C SER A 141 9.36 0.82 -1.78
N SER A 142 8.58 1.74 -2.39
CA SER A 142 8.38 1.78 -3.85
C SER A 142 9.67 2.01 -4.62
N ARG A 143 10.53 2.91 -4.16
CA ARG A 143 11.81 3.21 -4.81
C ARG A 143 12.75 1.99 -4.82
N GLU A 144 12.84 1.29 -3.69
CA GLU A 144 13.65 0.08 -3.56
C GLU A 144 13.10 -1.06 -4.41
N ALA A 145 11.76 -1.23 -4.43
CA ALA A 145 11.10 -2.23 -5.25
C ALA A 145 11.35 -2.01 -6.74
N VAL A 146 11.20 -0.78 -7.24
CA VAL A 146 11.48 -0.41 -8.63
C VAL A 146 12.94 -0.68 -8.99
N ALA A 147 13.89 -0.29 -8.12
CA ALA A 147 15.31 -0.55 -8.33
C ALA A 147 15.61 -2.06 -8.38
N SER A 148 14.95 -2.85 -7.55
CA SER A 148 15.09 -4.31 -7.51
C SER A 148 14.50 -4.97 -8.75
N LEU A 149 13.33 -4.54 -9.23
CA LEU A 149 12.75 -5.02 -10.50
C LEU A 149 13.69 -4.74 -11.69
N LYS A 150 14.27 -3.53 -11.75
CA LYS A 150 15.27 -3.18 -12.77
C LYS A 150 16.51 -4.04 -12.68
N LYS A 151 17.04 -4.33 -11.49
CA LYS A 151 18.17 -5.27 -11.29
C LYS A 151 17.85 -6.69 -11.75
N LEU A 152 16.58 -7.10 -11.68
CA LEU A 152 16.10 -8.36 -12.23
C LEU A 152 15.98 -8.36 -13.76
N GLY A 153 16.32 -7.23 -14.43
CA GLY A 153 16.28 -7.06 -15.89
C GLY A 153 14.86 -6.86 -16.43
N LEU A 154 13.98 -6.28 -15.62
CA LEU A 154 12.62 -5.93 -16.01
C LEU A 154 12.54 -4.44 -16.31
N GLU A 155 11.84 -4.07 -17.37
CA GLU A 155 11.44 -2.70 -17.63
C GLU A 155 10.27 -2.36 -16.71
N VAL A 156 10.30 -1.17 -16.09
CA VAL A 156 9.21 -0.70 -15.21
C VAL A 156 8.53 0.49 -15.86
N VAL A 157 7.21 0.44 -16.00
CA VAL A 157 6.35 1.47 -16.60
C VAL A 157 5.34 1.93 -15.58
N LEU A 158 5.21 3.22 -15.36
CA LEU A 158 4.13 3.81 -14.56
C LEU A 158 2.93 4.09 -15.47
N LEU A 159 1.75 3.61 -15.09
CA LEU A 159 0.49 3.83 -15.78
C LEU A 159 -0.46 4.61 -14.85
N THR A 160 -0.98 5.76 -15.27
CA THR A 160 -1.83 6.60 -14.43
C THR A 160 -2.79 7.47 -15.23
N GLY A 161 -3.93 7.79 -14.64
CA GLY A 161 -4.87 8.79 -15.15
C GLY A 161 -4.48 10.24 -14.86
N ASP A 162 -3.45 10.47 -14.05
CA ASP A 162 -2.98 11.81 -13.71
C ASP A 162 -2.44 12.55 -14.95
N ASN A 163 -2.38 13.88 -14.85
CA ASN A 163 -1.71 14.69 -15.86
C ASN A 163 -0.21 14.35 -15.96
N ALA A 164 0.36 14.60 -17.12
CA ALA A 164 1.75 14.24 -17.45
C ALA A 164 2.79 14.84 -16.49
N GLN A 165 2.53 16.01 -15.90
CA GLN A 165 3.47 16.68 -15.00
C GLN A 165 3.52 15.98 -13.63
N THR A 166 2.37 15.71 -13.02
CA THR A 166 2.22 14.96 -11.76
C THR A 166 2.79 13.56 -11.90
N ALA A 167 2.44 12.86 -12.98
CA ALA A 167 2.92 11.51 -13.25
C ALA A 167 4.45 11.44 -13.36
N LYS A 168 5.10 12.41 -14.03
CA LYS A 168 6.56 12.52 -14.11
C LYS A 168 7.19 12.83 -12.77
N GLY A 169 6.55 13.63 -11.91
CA GLY A 169 7.00 13.91 -10.54
C GLY A 169 7.08 12.63 -9.72
N ILE A 170 5.99 11.88 -9.66
CA ILE A 170 5.92 10.57 -8.96
C ILE A 170 6.92 9.56 -9.53
N ALA A 171 6.99 9.44 -10.85
CA ALA A 171 7.93 8.52 -11.51
C ALA A 171 9.38 8.82 -11.15
N ARG A 172 9.77 10.10 -11.12
CA ARG A 172 11.12 10.52 -10.71
C ARG A 172 11.42 10.12 -9.26
N GLN A 173 10.48 10.33 -8.36
CA GLN A 173 10.62 9.93 -6.94
C GLN A 173 10.77 8.41 -6.80
N ALA A 174 9.97 7.64 -7.54
CA ALA A 174 10.02 6.18 -7.54
C ALA A 174 11.21 5.60 -8.36
N GLY A 175 11.90 6.42 -9.15
CA GLY A 175 12.99 5.98 -10.03
C GLY A 175 12.49 5.27 -11.30
N ILE A 176 11.26 5.57 -11.78
CA ILE A 176 10.67 5.03 -13.00
C ILE A 176 10.95 5.99 -14.16
N GLU A 177 11.42 5.48 -15.30
CA GLU A 177 11.78 6.30 -16.46
C GLU A 177 10.63 6.42 -17.46
N ARG A 178 9.88 5.35 -17.65
CA ARG A 178 8.77 5.31 -18.61
C ARG A 178 7.45 5.54 -17.91
N VAL A 179 6.71 6.55 -18.40
CA VAL A 179 5.42 6.96 -17.86
C VAL A 179 4.40 7.01 -18.98
N VAL A 180 3.23 6.46 -18.73
CA VAL A 180 2.03 6.59 -19.56
C VAL A 180 1.00 7.29 -18.70
N ALA A 181 0.79 8.58 -18.96
CA ALA A 181 -0.10 9.47 -18.21
C ALA A 181 -1.39 9.75 -18.96
N GLU A 182 -2.38 10.35 -18.28
CA GLU A 182 -3.66 10.77 -18.84
C GLU A 182 -4.49 9.61 -19.43
N VAL A 183 -4.32 8.41 -18.85
CA VAL A 183 -5.01 7.20 -19.30
C VAL A 183 -6.31 7.04 -18.55
N LEU A 184 -7.42 7.00 -19.28
CA LEU A 184 -8.71 6.72 -18.66
C LEU A 184 -8.78 5.28 -18.14
N PRO A 185 -9.56 4.98 -17.09
CA PRO A 185 -9.63 3.62 -16.53
C PRO A 185 -9.92 2.54 -17.58
N GLN A 186 -10.84 2.81 -18.52
CA GLN A 186 -11.17 1.90 -19.61
C GLN A 186 -10.06 1.74 -20.68
N ASP A 187 -9.10 2.65 -20.73
CA ASP A 187 -8.01 2.62 -21.72
C ASP A 187 -6.72 1.98 -21.15
N LYS A 188 -6.67 1.70 -19.84
CA LYS A 188 -5.52 1.03 -19.21
C LYS A 188 -5.25 -0.35 -19.84
N GLU A 189 -6.31 -1.11 -20.12
CA GLU A 189 -6.21 -2.38 -20.85
C GLU A 189 -5.55 -2.21 -22.22
N ARG A 190 -5.91 -1.17 -22.97
CA ARG A 190 -5.35 -0.89 -24.31
C ARG A 190 -3.86 -0.66 -24.24
N GLU A 191 -3.35 0.05 -23.24
CA GLU A 191 -1.91 0.28 -23.09
C GLU A 191 -1.16 -1.01 -22.74
N VAL A 192 -1.74 -1.90 -21.94
CA VAL A 192 -1.18 -3.23 -21.69
C VAL A 192 -1.10 -4.04 -22.99
N ARG A 193 -2.19 -4.11 -23.75
CA ARG A 193 -2.23 -4.80 -25.06
C ARG A 193 -1.24 -4.23 -26.05
N ARG A 194 -1.07 -2.91 -26.11
CA ARG A 194 -0.09 -2.25 -26.96
C ARG A 194 1.35 -2.70 -26.65
N LEU A 195 1.69 -2.89 -25.39
CA LEU A 195 3.00 -3.45 -25.01
C LEU A 195 3.15 -4.91 -25.45
N GLN A 196 2.08 -5.71 -25.34
CA GLN A 196 2.06 -7.10 -25.79
C GLN A 196 2.17 -7.21 -27.31
N GLU A 197 1.52 -6.34 -28.09
CA GLU A 197 1.64 -6.25 -29.56
C GLU A 197 3.06 -5.94 -30.02
N CYS A 198 3.86 -5.23 -29.19
CA CYS A 198 5.29 -5.04 -29.42
C CYS A 198 6.14 -6.30 -29.09
N GLY A 199 5.52 -7.46 -28.85
CA GLY A 199 6.19 -8.72 -28.52
C GLY A 199 6.72 -8.81 -27.09
N ARG A 200 6.28 -7.91 -26.19
CA ARG A 200 6.71 -7.89 -24.77
C ARG A 200 5.77 -8.75 -23.92
N LYS A 201 6.33 -9.44 -22.93
CA LYS A 201 5.56 -10.15 -21.92
C LYS A 201 5.33 -9.23 -20.72
N VAL A 202 4.07 -8.91 -20.45
CA VAL A 202 3.66 -7.84 -19.52
C VAL A 202 3.09 -8.44 -18.23
N ALA A 203 3.63 -7.99 -17.08
CA ALA A 203 2.95 -8.10 -15.80
C ALA A 203 2.27 -6.76 -15.47
N MET A 204 0.98 -6.77 -15.18
CA MET A 204 0.26 -5.61 -14.66
C MET A 204 0.12 -5.74 -13.15
N VAL A 205 0.41 -4.65 -12.43
CA VAL A 205 0.29 -4.57 -10.97
C VAL A 205 -0.64 -3.43 -10.60
N GLY A 206 -1.68 -3.71 -9.86
CA GLY A 206 -2.70 -2.74 -9.45
C GLY A 206 -3.44 -3.15 -8.18
N ASP A 207 -4.37 -2.30 -7.71
CA ASP A 207 -5.21 -2.59 -6.54
C ASP A 207 -6.47 -3.42 -6.88
N GLY A 208 -6.76 -3.60 -8.16
CA GLY A 208 -7.87 -4.40 -8.68
C GLY A 208 -9.21 -3.68 -8.79
N ILE A 209 -9.39 -2.50 -8.20
CA ILE A 209 -10.69 -1.79 -8.25
C ILE A 209 -10.90 -1.15 -9.63
N ASN A 210 -9.93 -0.35 -10.06
CA ASN A 210 -10.00 0.37 -11.33
C ASN A 210 -9.21 -0.31 -12.46
N ASP A 211 -8.41 -1.32 -12.12
CA ASP A 211 -7.45 -1.96 -13.01
C ASP A 211 -7.84 -3.38 -13.41
N ALA A 212 -9.00 -3.89 -12.98
CA ALA A 212 -9.43 -5.25 -13.24
C ALA A 212 -9.33 -5.67 -14.73
N PRO A 213 -9.79 -4.86 -15.72
CA PRO A 213 -9.62 -5.21 -17.14
C PRO A 213 -8.15 -5.27 -17.57
N ALA A 214 -7.30 -4.37 -17.04
CA ALA A 214 -5.87 -4.34 -17.36
C ALA A 214 -5.12 -5.53 -16.72
N LEU A 215 -5.48 -5.90 -15.47
CA LEU A 215 -4.96 -7.09 -14.79
C LEU A 215 -5.31 -8.36 -15.55
N ALA A 216 -6.57 -8.52 -15.96
CA ALA A 216 -7.05 -9.69 -16.70
C ALA A 216 -6.43 -9.80 -18.10
N SER A 217 -6.09 -8.70 -18.75
CA SER A 217 -5.52 -8.69 -20.11
C SER A 217 -4.01 -8.90 -20.16
N ALA A 218 -3.30 -8.69 -19.05
CA ALA A 218 -1.86 -8.87 -18.97
C ALA A 218 -1.45 -10.35 -19.10
N ASP A 219 -0.18 -10.63 -19.43
CA ASP A 219 0.35 -12.00 -19.38
C ASP A 219 0.42 -12.53 -17.92
N VAL A 220 0.53 -11.63 -16.95
CA VAL A 220 0.37 -11.92 -15.52
C VAL A 220 -0.26 -10.72 -14.84
N GLY A 221 -1.43 -10.88 -14.26
CA GLY A 221 -2.07 -9.90 -13.40
C GLY A 221 -1.65 -10.09 -11.95
N ILE A 222 -1.21 -9.04 -11.28
CA ILE A 222 -0.81 -9.06 -9.87
C ILE A 222 -1.61 -8.02 -9.11
N ALA A 223 -2.47 -8.45 -8.21
CA ALA A 223 -3.21 -7.56 -7.32
C ALA A 223 -2.44 -7.33 -6.01
N ILE A 224 -2.38 -6.08 -5.56
CA ILE A 224 -1.74 -5.68 -4.30
C ILE A 224 -2.79 -5.23 -3.28
N GLY A 225 -2.66 -5.68 -2.03
CA GLY A 225 -3.57 -5.31 -0.96
C GLY A 225 -4.89 -6.05 -1.09
N ALA A 226 -4.97 -7.24 -0.55
CA ALA A 226 -6.12 -8.12 -0.61
C ALA A 226 -7.35 -7.51 0.08
N GLY A 227 -8.04 -6.62 -0.60
CA GLY A 227 -9.19 -5.90 -0.06
C GLY A 227 -10.48 -6.03 -0.85
N THR A 228 -10.42 -6.49 -2.10
CA THR A 228 -11.61 -6.57 -2.94
C THR A 228 -11.77 -7.95 -3.56
N ASP A 229 -12.98 -8.49 -3.52
CA ASP A 229 -13.34 -9.76 -4.19
C ASP A 229 -13.00 -9.68 -5.69
N ILE A 230 -13.16 -8.52 -6.30
CA ILE A 230 -12.84 -8.27 -7.72
C ILE A 230 -11.36 -8.49 -8.03
N ALA A 231 -10.46 -8.04 -7.15
CA ALA A 231 -9.02 -8.25 -7.34
C ALA A 231 -8.66 -9.74 -7.27
N MET A 232 -9.32 -10.49 -6.38
CA MET A 232 -9.11 -11.94 -6.23
C MET A 232 -9.65 -12.75 -7.43
N GLU A 233 -10.67 -12.26 -8.11
CA GLU A 233 -11.26 -12.93 -9.29
C GLU A 233 -10.51 -12.63 -10.59
N THR A 234 -9.82 -11.50 -10.68
CA THR A 234 -9.23 -11.02 -11.95
C THR A 234 -7.72 -11.16 -12.04
N ALA A 235 -7.00 -11.29 -10.92
CA ALA A 235 -5.55 -11.39 -10.91
C ALA A 235 -5.07 -12.83 -10.80
N ASP A 236 -3.95 -13.15 -11.49
CA ASP A 236 -3.29 -14.46 -11.38
C ASP A 236 -2.57 -14.62 -10.03
N ILE A 237 -2.10 -13.50 -9.46
CA ILE A 237 -1.39 -13.46 -8.18
C ILE A 237 -2.02 -12.37 -7.31
N VAL A 238 -2.36 -12.72 -6.08
CA VAL A 238 -2.86 -11.78 -5.09
C VAL A 238 -1.87 -11.66 -3.94
N LEU A 239 -1.37 -10.45 -3.72
CA LEU A 239 -0.43 -10.13 -2.65
C LEU A 239 -1.21 -9.57 -1.46
N MET A 240 -1.10 -10.24 -0.32
CA MET A 240 -1.88 -9.93 0.89
C MET A 240 -1.49 -8.58 1.51
N LYS A 241 -0.25 -8.16 1.34
CA LYS A 241 0.24 -6.88 1.82
C LYS A 241 0.20 -5.85 0.69
N SER A 242 -0.05 -4.59 1.04
CA SER A 242 0.01 -3.49 0.10
C SER A 242 1.46 -2.97 -0.05
N ASP A 243 2.41 -3.88 -0.30
CA ASP A 243 3.84 -3.56 -0.43
C ASP A 243 4.38 -4.02 -1.79
N LEU A 244 5.00 -3.09 -2.52
CA LEU A 244 5.56 -3.36 -3.85
C LEU A 244 6.79 -4.31 -3.80
N LEU A 245 7.45 -4.44 -2.65
CA LEU A 245 8.52 -5.42 -2.43
C LEU A 245 8.02 -6.87 -2.53
N ASP A 246 6.74 -7.11 -2.24
CA ASP A 246 6.17 -8.44 -2.41
C ASP A 246 6.04 -8.84 -3.89
N VAL A 247 5.91 -7.87 -4.81
CA VAL A 247 5.99 -8.12 -6.27
C VAL A 247 7.39 -8.60 -6.65
N VAL A 248 8.44 -7.96 -6.11
CA VAL A 248 9.83 -8.40 -6.32
C VAL A 248 10.00 -9.83 -5.82
N SER A 249 9.49 -10.11 -4.63
CA SER A 249 9.54 -11.43 -4.00
C SER A 249 8.84 -12.49 -4.83
N ALA A 250 7.67 -12.18 -5.39
CA ALA A 250 6.92 -13.07 -6.28
C ALA A 250 7.70 -13.39 -7.56
N VAL A 251 8.33 -12.39 -8.17
CA VAL A 251 9.17 -12.57 -9.36
C VAL A 251 10.40 -13.44 -9.05
N GLU A 252 11.10 -13.18 -7.95
CA GLU A 252 12.25 -13.97 -7.55
C GLU A 252 11.88 -15.42 -7.23
N LEU A 253 10.78 -15.62 -6.49
CA LEU A 253 10.26 -16.95 -6.18
C LEU A 253 9.90 -17.72 -7.46
N SER A 254 9.18 -17.09 -8.38
CA SER A 254 8.82 -17.69 -9.68
C SER A 254 10.07 -18.15 -10.43
N ARG A 255 11.13 -17.33 -10.49
CA ARG A 255 12.41 -17.70 -11.12
C ARG A 255 13.10 -18.87 -10.41
N ALA A 256 13.05 -18.89 -9.08
CA ALA A 256 13.62 -19.99 -8.29
C ALA A 256 12.85 -21.31 -8.52
N VAL A 257 11.52 -21.25 -8.58
CA VAL A 257 10.66 -22.41 -8.86
C VAL A 257 10.94 -22.97 -10.26
N ILE A 258 10.99 -22.12 -11.28
CA ILE A 258 11.29 -22.56 -12.66
C ILE A 258 12.69 -23.20 -12.75
N ARG A 259 13.69 -22.64 -12.06
CA ARG A 259 15.03 -23.24 -11.99
C ARG A 259 14.97 -24.62 -11.35
N ASN A 260 14.28 -24.74 -10.22
CA ASN A 260 14.12 -26.00 -9.51
C ASN A 260 13.43 -27.08 -10.36
N ILE A 261 12.37 -26.69 -11.11
CA ILE A 261 11.68 -27.60 -12.03
C ILE A 261 12.65 -28.07 -13.12
N ARG A 262 13.48 -27.18 -13.73
CA ARG A 262 14.46 -27.57 -14.74
C ARG A 262 15.52 -28.51 -14.19
N GLU A 263 16.02 -28.24 -12.97
CA GLU A 263 16.96 -29.13 -12.29
C GLU A 263 16.35 -30.52 -12.04
N ASN A 264 15.09 -30.58 -11.59
CA ASN A 264 14.38 -31.82 -11.35
C ASN A 264 14.19 -32.62 -12.65
N LEU A 265 13.77 -31.96 -13.74
CA LEU A 265 13.63 -32.59 -15.05
C LEU A 265 14.97 -33.09 -15.57
N PHE A 266 16.04 -32.30 -15.44
CA PHE A 266 17.39 -32.73 -15.84
C PHE A 266 17.78 -34.02 -15.13
N TRP A 267 17.67 -34.10 -13.83
CA TRP A 267 18.03 -35.31 -13.09
C TRP A 267 17.13 -36.48 -13.42
N ALA A 268 15.81 -36.28 -13.56
CA ALA A 268 14.90 -37.34 -13.95
C ALA A 268 15.22 -37.95 -15.31
N PHE A 269 15.60 -37.13 -16.31
CA PHE A 269 16.01 -37.62 -17.61
C PHE A 269 17.41 -38.22 -17.59
N PHE A 270 18.34 -37.64 -16.82
CA PHE A 270 19.74 -38.08 -16.77
C PHE A 270 19.86 -39.53 -16.30
N TYR A 271 19.15 -39.91 -15.22
CA TYR A 271 19.18 -41.29 -14.74
C TYR A 271 18.67 -42.29 -15.78
N ASN A 272 17.63 -41.94 -16.50
CA ASN A 272 17.08 -42.78 -17.57
C ASN A 272 18.03 -42.85 -18.79
N ALA A 273 18.56 -41.70 -19.24
CA ALA A 273 19.49 -41.64 -20.37
C ALA A 273 20.80 -42.39 -20.09
N ALA A 274 21.27 -42.41 -18.84
CA ALA A 274 22.44 -43.20 -18.44
C ALA A 274 22.11 -44.69 -18.27
N GLY A 275 20.93 -45.01 -17.75
CA GLY A 275 20.52 -46.40 -17.48
C GLY A 275 20.18 -47.20 -18.75
N ILE A 276 19.54 -46.59 -19.74
CA ILE A 276 19.10 -47.25 -20.98
C ILE A 276 20.27 -47.90 -21.75
N PRO A 277 21.40 -47.22 -22.01
CA PRO A 277 22.56 -47.83 -22.69
C PRO A 277 23.17 -49.00 -21.90
N ILE A 278 23.19 -48.89 -20.58
CA ILE A 278 23.70 -49.99 -19.72
C ILE A 278 22.74 -51.20 -19.77
N ALA A 279 21.44 -50.96 -19.71
CA ALA A 279 20.40 -51.99 -19.83
C ALA A 279 20.40 -52.62 -21.21
N ALA A 280 20.68 -51.88 -22.29
CA ALA A 280 20.80 -52.36 -23.65
C ALA A 280 22.07 -53.19 -23.88
N GLY A 281 22.97 -53.30 -22.88
CA GLY A 281 24.21 -54.07 -22.99
C GLY A 281 25.30 -53.42 -23.87
N ILE A 282 25.22 -52.11 -24.14
CA ILE A 282 26.22 -51.42 -25.02
C ILE A 282 27.65 -51.56 -24.45
N PHE A 283 27.77 -51.62 -23.13
CA PHE A 283 29.05 -51.74 -22.43
C PHE A 283 29.46 -53.20 -22.18
N TYR A 284 28.62 -54.20 -22.50
CA TYR A 284 28.91 -55.61 -22.27
C TYR A 284 30.13 -56.10 -23.04
N PRO A 285 30.32 -55.79 -24.35
CA PRO A 285 31.44 -56.31 -25.10
C PRO A 285 32.81 -55.84 -24.61
N VAL A 286 32.89 -54.74 -23.87
CA VAL A 286 34.16 -54.10 -23.44
C VAL A 286 34.43 -54.33 -21.95
N TRP A 287 33.37 -54.25 -21.12
CA TRP A 287 33.51 -54.25 -19.65
C TRP A 287 32.67 -55.33 -18.96
N GLU A 288 31.96 -56.18 -19.69
CA GLU A 288 31.06 -57.22 -19.20
C GLU A 288 30.00 -56.66 -18.22
N ILE A 289 29.69 -55.37 -18.33
CA ILE A 289 28.72 -54.69 -17.45
C ILE A 289 27.31 -55.02 -17.92
N VAL A 290 26.53 -55.69 -17.00
CA VAL A 290 25.11 -55.98 -17.20
C VAL A 290 24.33 -55.20 -16.14
N LEU A 291 23.20 -54.63 -16.49
CA LEU A 291 22.33 -53.98 -15.53
C LEU A 291 21.69 -54.99 -14.60
N ASN A 292 22.10 -55.01 -13.34
CA ASN A 292 21.44 -55.78 -12.30
C ASN A 292 20.10 -55.12 -11.96
N PRO A 293 18.98 -55.88 -11.90
CA PRO A 293 17.66 -55.32 -11.53
C PRO A 293 17.64 -54.59 -10.17
N MET A 294 18.45 -54.99 -9.24
CA MET A 294 18.59 -54.29 -7.94
C MET A 294 19.23 -52.92 -8.11
N ILE A 295 20.25 -52.79 -8.97
CA ILE A 295 20.92 -51.50 -9.25
C ILE A 295 19.95 -50.58 -9.97
N ALA A 296 19.17 -51.12 -10.91
CA ALA A 296 18.14 -50.35 -11.59
C ALA A 296 17.08 -49.82 -10.64
N ALA A 297 16.56 -50.66 -9.75
CA ALA A 297 15.60 -50.27 -8.73
C ALA A 297 16.16 -49.20 -7.77
N ALA A 298 17.43 -49.37 -7.35
CA ALA A 298 18.11 -48.39 -6.49
C ALA A 298 18.28 -47.05 -7.19
N ALA A 299 18.67 -47.03 -8.47
CA ALA A 299 18.81 -45.82 -9.28
C ALA A 299 17.47 -45.05 -9.45
N MET A 300 16.38 -45.79 -9.67
CA MET A 300 15.02 -45.19 -9.74
C MET A 300 14.60 -44.60 -8.39
N SER A 301 14.87 -45.28 -7.28
CA SER A 301 14.58 -44.77 -5.96
C SER A 301 15.40 -43.52 -5.62
N MET A 302 16.70 -43.51 -5.98
CA MET A 302 17.55 -42.34 -5.81
C MET A 302 17.11 -41.15 -6.67
N SER A 303 16.60 -41.38 -7.88
CA SER A 303 16.03 -40.34 -8.72
C SER A 303 14.85 -39.66 -7.98
N SER A 304 13.93 -40.42 -7.44
CA SER A 304 12.78 -39.87 -6.68
C SER A 304 13.23 -39.11 -5.44
N VAL A 305 14.19 -39.62 -4.67
CA VAL A 305 14.74 -38.93 -3.50
C VAL A 305 15.43 -37.63 -3.90
N SER A 306 16.18 -37.62 -5.01
CA SER A 306 16.84 -36.41 -5.53
C SER A 306 15.85 -35.30 -5.88
N VAL A 307 14.77 -35.66 -6.60
CA VAL A 307 13.72 -34.71 -7.00
C VAL A 307 13.01 -34.13 -5.77
N VAL A 308 12.62 -34.98 -4.82
CA VAL A 308 11.96 -34.52 -3.58
C VAL A 308 12.89 -33.63 -2.76
N SER A 309 14.15 -34.04 -2.58
CA SER A 309 15.14 -33.26 -1.82
C SER A 309 15.41 -31.90 -2.47
N ASN A 310 15.51 -31.84 -3.80
CA ASN A 310 15.68 -30.60 -4.52
C ASN A 310 14.43 -29.70 -4.42
N ALA A 311 13.22 -30.28 -4.48
CA ALA A 311 11.98 -29.53 -4.30
C ALA A 311 11.87 -28.95 -2.88
N LEU A 312 12.26 -29.72 -1.84
CA LEU A 312 12.27 -29.26 -0.46
C LEU A 312 13.25 -28.09 -0.23
N ARG A 313 14.28 -27.93 -1.04
CA ARG A 313 15.20 -26.78 -0.99
C ARG A 313 14.48 -25.45 -1.16
N LEU A 314 13.34 -25.40 -1.88
CA LEU A 314 12.51 -24.19 -2.01
C LEU A 314 11.94 -23.73 -0.66
N ARG A 315 11.81 -24.60 0.32
CA ARG A 315 11.36 -24.23 1.68
C ARG A 315 12.32 -23.25 2.37
N TRP A 316 13.59 -23.26 1.99
CA TRP A 316 14.62 -22.34 2.51
C TRP A 316 14.85 -21.14 1.61
N PHE A 317 13.97 -20.92 0.63
CA PHE A 317 14.02 -19.73 -0.19
C PHE A 317 13.83 -18.50 0.69
N LYS A 318 14.78 -17.57 0.61
CA LYS A 318 14.68 -16.24 1.22
C LYS A 318 14.83 -15.23 0.11
N THR A 319 13.93 -14.27 0.06
CA THR A 319 14.06 -13.11 -0.82
C THR A 319 15.35 -12.37 -0.49
N ARG A 320 16.05 -11.91 -1.52
CA ARG A 320 17.29 -11.14 -1.37
C ARG A 320 17.03 -9.64 -1.14
N LEU A 321 15.84 -9.30 -0.69
CA LEU A 321 15.53 -7.96 -0.24
C LEU A 321 16.42 -7.68 0.97
N VAL A 322 17.44 -6.87 0.76
CA VAL A 322 18.18 -6.25 1.85
C VAL A 322 17.40 -4.96 2.14
N PRO A 323 16.66 -4.88 3.25
CA PRO A 323 16.18 -3.58 3.69
C PRO A 323 17.41 -2.70 3.86
N ASP A 324 17.42 -1.53 3.25
CA ASP A 324 18.47 -0.56 3.52
C ASP A 324 18.38 -0.22 5.02
N ALA A 325 19.27 -0.84 5.80
CA ALA A 325 19.31 -0.71 7.26
C ALA A 325 19.53 0.75 7.74
N LYS A 326 19.80 1.67 6.81
CA LYS A 326 19.99 3.10 7.08
C LYS A 326 18.71 3.94 6.99
N VAL A 327 17.68 3.48 6.25
CA VAL A 327 16.39 4.21 6.18
C VAL A 327 15.50 3.82 7.36
N ASN A 328 15.62 2.58 7.85
CA ASN A 328 14.80 2.08 8.96
C ASN A 328 15.20 2.62 10.34
N GLN A 329 16.43 3.14 10.52
CA GLN A 329 16.79 3.72 11.81
C GLN A 329 16.29 5.16 12.00
N GLN A 330 16.20 5.95 10.94
CA GLN A 330 15.64 7.31 11.04
C GLN A 330 14.11 7.33 11.09
N SER A 331 13.44 6.46 10.33
CA SER A 331 11.97 6.31 10.41
C SER A 331 11.51 5.53 11.65
N ALA A 332 12.29 4.58 12.16
CA ALA A 332 11.99 3.91 13.41
C ALA A 332 12.22 4.83 14.63
N ILE A 333 13.20 5.73 14.57
CA ILE A 333 13.43 6.74 15.64
C ILE A 333 12.33 7.82 15.57
N ALA A 334 11.91 8.25 14.39
CA ALA A 334 10.80 9.21 14.23
C ALA A 334 9.41 8.60 14.56
N MET A 335 9.24 7.28 14.41
CA MET A 335 8.02 6.56 14.85
C MET A 335 8.06 6.17 16.34
N GLN A 336 9.23 6.09 16.96
CA GLN A 336 9.35 5.84 18.41
C GLN A 336 9.15 7.11 19.26
N GLU A 337 9.24 8.30 18.66
CA GLU A 337 8.94 9.56 19.38
C GLU A 337 7.45 9.94 19.37
N GLN A 338 6.57 9.17 18.74
CA GLN A 338 5.12 9.41 18.65
C GLN A 338 4.24 8.22 19.09
N THR A 339 4.77 7.21 19.75
CA THR A 339 3.91 6.24 20.43
C THR A 339 3.44 6.89 21.74
N PRO A 340 2.13 7.11 21.94
CA PRO A 340 1.63 7.48 23.26
C PRO A 340 2.08 6.39 24.24
N GLU A 341 2.56 6.78 25.42
CA GLU A 341 2.86 5.84 26.49
C GLU A 341 1.62 4.98 26.72
N THR A 342 1.73 3.69 26.41
CA THR A 342 0.63 2.74 26.62
C THR A 342 0.77 2.08 27.98
N GLU A 343 -0.28 2.10 28.76
CA GLU A 343 -0.38 1.43 30.05
C GLU A 343 -1.20 0.15 29.93
N LYS A 344 -0.76 -0.92 30.63
CA LYS A 344 -1.51 -2.16 30.71
C LYS A 344 -2.28 -2.20 32.02
N VAL A 345 -3.60 -2.18 31.92
CA VAL A 345 -4.51 -2.29 33.04
C VAL A 345 -5.07 -3.71 33.11
N ILE A 346 -4.93 -4.36 34.25
CA ILE A 346 -5.53 -5.67 34.51
C ILE A 346 -6.65 -5.47 35.54
N MET A 347 -7.87 -5.91 35.19
CA MET A 347 -9.01 -5.84 36.10
C MET A 347 -9.69 -7.20 36.27
N GLY A 348 -10.16 -7.48 37.47
CA GLY A 348 -10.98 -8.66 37.74
C GLY A 348 -12.39 -8.44 37.20
N VAL A 349 -12.92 -9.39 36.43
CA VAL A 349 -14.29 -9.33 35.87
C VAL A 349 -14.98 -10.64 36.16
N LYS A 350 -15.98 -10.63 37.05
CA LYS A 350 -16.79 -11.81 37.38
C LYS A 350 -18.06 -11.89 36.54
N GLY A 351 -18.55 -13.11 36.36
CA GLY A 351 -19.79 -13.39 35.64
C GLY A 351 -19.60 -13.82 34.18
N MET A 352 -18.34 -13.93 33.70
CA MET A 352 -18.06 -14.46 32.36
C MET A 352 -18.05 -15.99 32.37
N MET A 353 -19.05 -16.65 31.76
CA MET A 353 -19.17 -18.11 31.72
C MET A 353 -18.80 -18.75 30.39
N CYS A 354 -18.72 -17.98 29.30
CA CYS A 354 -18.52 -18.49 27.96
C CYS A 354 -17.90 -17.45 27.02
N ASP A 355 -17.52 -17.87 25.81
CA ASP A 355 -16.90 -17.00 24.80
C ASP A 355 -17.81 -15.85 24.36
N HIS A 356 -19.13 -16.00 24.45
CA HIS A 356 -20.05 -14.89 24.18
C HIS A 356 -19.91 -13.78 25.23
N CYS A 357 -19.80 -14.14 26.52
CA CYS A 357 -19.56 -13.19 27.60
C CYS A 357 -18.22 -12.48 27.44
N LYS A 358 -17.16 -13.23 27.05
CA LYS A 358 -15.85 -12.69 26.71
C LYS A 358 -15.96 -11.58 25.67
N ASN A 359 -16.61 -11.86 24.52
CA ASN A 359 -16.78 -10.92 23.41
C ASN A 359 -17.56 -9.68 23.81
N MET A 360 -18.57 -9.82 24.69
CA MET A 360 -19.35 -8.68 25.22
C MET A 360 -18.48 -7.76 26.08
N VAL A 361 -17.67 -8.31 26.97
CA VAL A 361 -16.76 -7.54 27.82
C VAL A 361 -15.67 -6.87 26.98
N GLU A 362 -15.05 -7.57 26.04
CA GLU A 362 -14.04 -7.00 25.13
C GLU A 362 -14.62 -5.86 24.29
N LYS A 363 -15.83 -6.02 23.77
CA LYS A 363 -16.51 -4.98 22.97
C LYS A 363 -16.86 -3.76 23.81
N ALA A 364 -17.29 -3.95 25.06
CA ALA A 364 -17.57 -2.86 26.01
C ALA A 364 -16.29 -2.08 26.34
N LEU A 365 -15.18 -2.77 26.59
CA LEU A 365 -13.89 -2.14 26.87
C LEU A 365 -13.34 -1.38 25.66
N LEU A 366 -13.45 -1.94 24.46
CA LEU A 366 -13.01 -1.30 23.20
C LEU A 366 -13.86 -0.08 22.82
N SER A 367 -15.04 0.10 23.41
CA SER A 367 -15.85 1.30 23.21
C SER A 367 -15.42 2.50 24.04
N VAL A 368 -14.50 2.32 24.98
CA VAL A 368 -13.97 3.40 25.83
C VAL A 368 -12.87 4.15 25.08
N PRO A 369 -12.94 5.49 24.97
CA PRO A 369 -11.89 6.29 24.33
C PRO A 369 -10.53 6.07 25.00
N GLY A 370 -9.48 5.86 24.18
CA GLY A 370 -8.12 5.59 24.65
C GLY A 370 -7.79 4.11 24.84
N VAL A 371 -8.73 3.19 24.67
CA VAL A 371 -8.47 1.75 24.71
C VAL A 371 -8.02 1.26 23.33
N LEU A 372 -6.82 0.71 23.26
CA LEU A 372 -6.21 0.19 22.05
C LEU A 372 -6.48 -1.30 21.86
N LYS A 373 -6.51 -2.07 22.96
CA LYS A 373 -6.73 -3.51 22.93
C LYS A 373 -7.34 -4.00 24.23
N ALA A 374 -8.29 -4.92 24.14
CA ALA A 374 -8.88 -5.59 25.30
C ALA A 374 -8.87 -7.11 25.07
N ASN A 375 -8.53 -7.87 26.10
CA ASN A 375 -8.53 -9.32 26.10
C ASN A 375 -9.10 -9.84 27.41
N ALA A 376 -10.29 -10.42 27.36
CA ALA A 376 -10.97 -10.98 28.52
C ALA A 376 -10.76 -12.52 28.58
N ASN A 377 -10.57 -13.02 29.79
CA ASN A 377 -10.35 -14.45 30.04
C ASN A 377 -11.36 -14.98 31.06
N PRO A 378 -12.43 -15.68 30.60
CA PRO A 378 -13.44 -16.24 31.49
C PRO A 378 -12.90 -17.26 32.50
N GLY A 379 -11.89 -18.03 32.12
CA GLY A 379 -11.29 -19.05 33.01
C GLY A 379 -10.42 -18.49 34.14
N LYS A 380 -10.10 -17.18 34.08
CA LYS A 380 -9.29 -16.49 35.09
C LYS A 380 -10.03 -15.32 35.73
N ASP A 381 -11.30 -15.11 35.39
CA ASP A 381 -12.14 -14.00 35.85
C ASP A 381 -11.45 -12.62 35.74
N ARG A 382 -10.74 -12.38 34.62
CA ARG A 382 -9.99 -11.14 34.42
C ARG A 382 -10.02 -10.63 32.98
N ALA A 383 -9.86 -9.32 32.81
CA ALA A 383 -9.62 -8.67 31.53
C ALA A 383 -8.30 -7.89 31.56
N GLU A 384 -7.52 -8.00 30.49
CA GLU A 384 -6.28 -7.25 30.24
C GLU A 384 -6.58 -6.18 29.19
N VAL A 385 -6.32 -4.92 29.49
CA VAL A 385 -6.59 -3.78 28.62
C VAL A 385 -5.31 -3.02 28.37
N GLU A 386 -4.96 -2.81 27.10
CA GLU A 386 -3.90 -1.89 26.68
C GLU A 386 -4.56 -0.56 26.31
N CYS A 387 -4.24 0.51 27.02
CA CYS A 387 -4.80 1.84 26.84
C CYS A 387 -3.72 2.93 26.87
N GLU A 388 -4.04 4.12 26.38
CA GLU A 388 -3.20 5.29 26.48
C GLU A 388 -3.04 5.72 27.95
N ALA A 389 -1.87 6.24 28.33
CA ALA A 389 -1.53 6.59 29.70
C ALA A 389 -2.50 7.58 30.39
N ASN A 390 -3.31 8.28 29.61
CA ASN A 390 -4.33 9.21 30.10
C ASN A 390 -5.75 8.64 30.16
N THR A 391 -5.93 7.34 29.93
CA THR A 391 -7.26 6.71 29.94
C THR A 391 -7.78 6.59 31.36
N ASP A 392 -8.99 7.11 31.61
CA ASP A 392 -9.61 7.04 32.93
C ASP A 392 -10.09 5.62 33.25
N ILE A 393 -9.44 5.01 34.27
CA ILE A 393 -9.76 3.65 34.72
C ILE A 393 -11.21 3.55 35.22
N ALA A 394 -11.83 4.65 35.68
CA ALA A 394 -13.21 4.65 36.10
C ALA A 394 -14.18 4.38 34.95
N LEU A 395 -13.86 4.86 33.73
CA LEU A 395 -14.66 4.61 32.53
C LEU A 395 -14.57 3.13 32.08
N LEU A 396 -13.42 2.49 32.26
CA LEU A 396 -13.27 1.06 31.98
C LEU A 396 -14.17 0.21 32.87
N LYS A 397 -14.24 0.53 34.15
CA LYS A 397 -15.13 -0.15 35.11
C LYS A 397 -16.60 0.05 34.76
N GLU A 398 -17.00 1.31 34.52
CA GLU A 398 -18.38 1.66 34.15
C GLU A 398 -18.81 0.93 32.85
N ALA A 399 -17.93 0.79 31.87
CA ALA A 399 -18.23 0.08 30.63
C ALA A 399 -18.50 -1.42 30.86
N VAL A 400 -17.72 -2.06 31.73
CA VAL A 400 -17.90 -3.48 32.10
C VAL A 400 -19.18 -3.68 32.91
N GLU A 401 -19.48 -2.78 33.85
CA GLU A 401 -20.70 -2.83 34.67
C GLU A 401 -21.97 -2.59 33.83
N LYS A 402 -21.91 -1.65 32.87
CA LYS A 402 -23.01 -1.42 31.91
C LYS A 402 -23.25 -2.63 31.00
N ALA A 403 -22.21 -3.44 30.73
CA ALA A 403 -22.33 -4.69 29.97
C ALA A 403 -22.91 -5.83 30.84
N GLY A 404 -23.21 -5.61 32.14
CA GLY A 404 -23.84 -6.57 33.02
C GLY A 404 -22.87 -7.48 33.79
N TYR A 405 -21.59 -7.10 33.91
CA TYR A 405 -20.55 -7.87 34.61
C TYR A 405 -20.04 -7.10 35.85
N GLU A 406 -19.59 -7.85 36.86
CA GLU A 406 -19.06 -7.29 38.09
C GLU A 406 -17.56 -7.09 38.05
N VAL A 407 -17.07 -5.87 38.29
CA VAL A 407 -15.62 -5.58 38.38
C VAL A 407 -15.14 -5.78 39.82
N VAL A 408 -14.16 -6.66 39.97
CA VAL A 408 -13.53 -6.98 41.25
C VAL A 408 -12.10 -6.45 41.29
N LYS A 409 -11.67 -5.98 42.45
CA LYS A 409 -10.32 -5.43 42.61
C LYS A 409 -9.24 -6.47 42.44
#